data_5c629a7acd65fc2059fe9c0b11858265
#
_entry.id   5c629a7acd65fc2059fe9c0b11858265
#
_cell.length_a   1.000
_cell.length_b   1.000
_cell.length_c   1.000
_cell.angle_alpha   90.00
_cell.angle_beta   90.00
_cell.angle_gamma   90.00
#
_symmetry.space_group_name_H-M   'P 1'
#
loop_
_entity.id
_entity.type
_entity.pdbx_description
1 polymer ?
#
loop_
_entity_poly.entity_id
_entity_poly.type
_entity_poly.pdbx_seq_one_letter_code
_entity_poly.pdbx_strand_id
1 'polypeptide(L)'
;KLKIMKNLLSAGTLLLALMVAFSGYSQRKPRIKGNRNVVSVEKALPSFSHLVLSDDFELHLQQGSERAIRIEADDNLIDILRFEVEGDTLTVDSFYRITSSKKLGLTLVYGQLASIRVDAGRLTGDDALAADRLELKLQGAARAQLDIKAAYVDLQMEQNTSADLRVESDSLRANLQGYTDTRIYTSGGGIDLTMSEQASLDLEGTCPNMTASLTDNARLKASGLQAGSVTAFLNTSANARLYAADDISYEGRGTARLFVYGQPDIRILGLFDSAEL
;
A
#
# COMPACT_ATOMS: atom_id res chain seq x y z
N LYS A 1 53.75 -25.93 -8.11
CA LYS A 1 52.82 -25.36 -7.09
C LYS A 1 52.72 -23.83 -7.19
N LEU A 2 53.79 -23.09 -7.41
CA LEU A 2 53.78 -21.60 -7.45
C LEU A 2 53.00 -21.02 -8.64
N LYS A 3 52.99 -21.68 -9.80
CA LYS A 3 52.27 -21.24 -11.01
C LYS A 3 50.76 -21.42 -10.91
N ILE A 4 50.29 -22.44 -10.20
CA ILE A 4 48.88 -22.71 -9.94
C ILE A 4 48.28 -21.68 -8.95
N MET A 5 49.05 -21.33 -7.90
CA MET A 5 48.64 -20.30 -6.94
C MET A 5 48.53 -18.90 -7.56
N LYS A 6 49.45 -18.52 -8.51
CA LYS A 6 49.32 -17.23 -9.24
C LYS A 6 48.07 -17.17 -10.11
N ASN A 7 47.71 -18.26 -10.76
CA ASN A 7 46.50 -18.32 -11.59
C ASN A 7 45.23 -18.30 -10.73
N LEU A 8 45.22 -18.88 -9.53
CA LEU A 8 44.10 -18.80 -8.60
C LEU A 8 43.93 -17.40 -8.01
N LEU A 9 45.01 -16.69 -7.69
CA LEU A 9 44.96 -15.30 -7.25
C LEU A 9 44.42 -14.36 -8.35
N SER A 10 44.89 -14.53 -9.60
CA SER A 10 44.39 -13.72 -10.73
C SER A 10 42.90 -13.99 -11.07
N ALA A 11 42.45 -15.23 -10.95
CA ALA A 11 41.03 -15.57 -11.13
C ALA A 11 40.15 -15.00 -10.01
N GLY A 12 40.62 -15.01 -8.76
CA GLY A 12 39.94 -14.42 -7.62
C GLY A 12 39.83 -12.88 -7.70
N THR A 13 40.88 -12.21 -8.15
CA THR A 13 40.87 -10.74 -8.36
C THR A 13 39.95 -10.35 -9.54
N LEU A 14 39.92 -11.16 -10.60
CA LEU A 14 39.02 -10.92 -11.72
C LEU A 14 37.54 -11.10 -11.34
N LEU A 15 37.24 -12.12 -10.52
CA LEU A 15 35.88 -12.35 -10.00
C LEU A 15 35.41 -11.24 -9.05
N LEU A 16 36.32 -10.76 -8.21
CA LEU A 16 36.05 -9.62 -7.30
C LEU A 16 35.82 -8.31 -8.08
N ALA A 17 36.62 -8.06 -9.13
CA ALA A 17 36.44 -6.91 -10.02
C ALA A 17 35.11 -6.99 -10.80
N LEU A 18 34.66 -8.19 -11.20
CA LEU A 18 33.37 -8.38 -11.85
C LEU A 18 32.20 -8.12 -10.88
N MET A 19 32.30 -8.54 -9.62
CA MET A 19 31.28 -8.24 -8.60
C MET A 19 31.14 -6.74 -8.29
N VAL A 20 32.24 -5.99 -8.32
CA VAL A 20 32.20 -4.52 -8.13
C VAL A 20 31.60 -3.80 -9.34
N ALA A 21 31.76 -4.34 -10.55
CA ALA A 21 31.19 -3.77 -11.76
C ALA A 21 29.64 -3.93 -11.85
N PHE A 22 29.08 -4.89 -11.12
CA PHE A 22 27.63 -5.08 -10.98
C PHE A 22 27.01 -4.29 -9.83
N SER A 23 27.77 -3.46 -9.11
CA SER A 23 27.18 -2.44 -8.23
C SER A 23 26.43 -1.45 -9.12
N GLY A 24 25.18 -1.80 -9.43
CA GLY A 24 24.33 -1.02 -10.32
C GLY A 24 24.32 0.43 -9.87
N TYR A 25 24.85 1.30 -10.67
CA TYR A 25 24.63 2.73 -10.54
C TYR A 25 23.13 2.95 -10.62
N SER A 26 22.46 3.10 -9.48
CA SER A 26 21.14 3.69 -9.43
C SER A 26 21.30 5.11 -9.97
N GLN A 27 21.17 5.26 -11.27
CA GLN A 27 21.26 6.57 -11.93
C GLN A 27 20.03 7.35 -11.49
N ARG A 28 20.26 8.35 -10.64
CA ARG A 28 19.21 9.27 -10.24
C ARG A 28 18.69 9.94 -11.50
N LYS A 29 17.37 9.88 -11.70
CA LYS A 29 16.71 10.56 -12.83
C LYS A 29 17.18 12.01 -12.90
N PRO A 30 17.55 12.52 -14.08
CA PRO A 30 17.89 13.94 -14.25
C PRO A 30 16.69 14.80 -13.83
N ARG A 31 16.95 16.04 -13.43
CA ARG A 31 15.91 16.94 -12.92
C ARG A 31 15.40 17.84 -14.03
N ILE A 32 14.10 18.09 -14.03
CA ILE A 32 13.44 19.04 -14.94
C ILE A 32 12.51 19.97 -14.16
N LYS A 33 12.30 21.18 -14.69
CA LYS A 33 11.28 22.13 -14.21
C LYS A 33 10.28 22.40 -15.33
N GLY A 34 9.04 22.55 -14.98
CA GLY A 34 8.00 23.02 -15.88
C GLY A 34 8.24 24.47 -16.32
N ASN A 35 7.84 24.77 -17.53
CA ASN A 35 8.00 26.10 -18.16
C ASN A 35 6.82 27.04 -17.91
N ARG A 36 5.82 26.58 -17.15
CA ARG A 36 4.60 27.35 -16.75
C ARG A 36 3.59 27.60 -17.86
N ASN A 37 3.78 27.04 -19.05
CA ASN A 37 2.81 27.07 -20.14
C ASN A 37 1.92 25.81 -20.08
N VAL A 38 0.75 25.92 -19.46
CA VAL A 38 -0.12 24.77 -19.21
C VAL A 38 -0.92 24.41 -20.46
N VAL A 39 -0.89 23.12 -20.80
CA VAL A 39 -1.67 22.54 -21.89
C VAL A 39 -2.43 21.30 -21.39
N SER A 40 -3.50 20.95 -22.09
CA SER A 40 -4.26 19.72 -21.83
C SER A 40 -4.13 18.77 -23.01
N VAL A 41 -3.79 17.52 -22.73
CA VAL A 41 -3.63 16.46 -23.73
C VAL A 41 -4.35 15.22 -23.26
N GLU A 42 -5.02 14.51 -24.18
CA GLU A 42 -5.60 13.19 -23.94
C GLU A 42 -4.92 12.17 -24.84
N LYS A 43 -4.51 11.04 -24.25
CA LYS A 43 -3.89 9.92 -24.96
C LYS A 43 -4.73 8.66 -24.71
N ALA A 44 -5.19 8.00 -25.79
CA ALA A 44 -5.85 6.71 -25.69
C ALA A 44 -4.85 5.65 -25.21
N LEU A 45 -5.33 4.72 -24.38
CA LEU A 45 -4.52 3.62 -23.84
C LEU A 45 -5.08 2.27 -24.31
N PRO A 46 -4.21 1.26 -24.53
CA PRO A 46 -4.65 -0.12 -24.68
C PRO A 46 -5.41 -0.63 -23.44
N SER A 47 -5.97 -1.82 -23.50
CA SER A 47 -6.60 -2.45 -22.35
C SER A 47 -5.55 -2.85 -21.31
N PHE A 48 -5.89 -2.66 -20.03
CA PHE A 48 -5.11 -3.10 -18.89
C PHE A 48 -6.07 -3.38 -17.71
N SER A 49 -5.63 -4.22 -16.77
CA SER A 49 -6.30 -4.48 -15.49
C SER A 49 -5.37 -4.31 -14.29
N HIS A 50 -4.07 -4.06 -14.53
CA HIS A 50 -3.08 -3.79 -13.50
C HIS A 50 -2.51 -2.38 -13.68
N LEU A 51 -2.37 -1.65 -12.59
CA LEU A 51 -1.81 -0.29 -12.58
C LEU A 51 -0.56 -0.25 -11.69
N VAL A 52 0.52 0.34 -12.19
CA VAL A 52 1.73 0.66 -11.43
C VAL A 52 2.01 2.15 -11.54
N LEU A 53 1.96 2.87 -10.42
CA LEU A 53 2.40 4.25 -10.31
C LEU A 53 3.77 4.27 -9.62
N SER A 54 4.83 4.58 -10.37
CA SER A 54 6.20 4.46 -9.89
C SER A 54 6.84 5.77 -9.45
N ASP A 55 6.34 6.92 -9.89
CA ASP A 55 6.86 8.23 -9.55
C ASP A 55 5.92 9.04 -8.66
N ASP A 56 6.45 10.10 -8.05
CA ASP A 56 5.72 11.00 -7.14
C ASP A 56 4.76 11.93 -7.90
N PHE A 57 3.70 11.33 -8.45
CA PHE A 57 2.61 12.02 -9.13
C PHE A 57 1.32 11.97 -8.31
N GLU A 58 0.44 12.91 -8.61
CA GLU A 58 -0.96 12.82 -8.25
C GLU A 58 -1.74 12.24 -9.43
N LEU A 59 -2.24 10.99 -9.25
CA LEU A 59 -3.01 10.26 -10.25
C LEU A 59 -4.45 10.13 -9.76
N HIS A 60 -5.36 10.69 -10.53
CA HIS A 60 -6.80 10.58 -10.28
C HIS A 60 -7.40 9.47 -11.12
N LEU A 61 -8.14 8.55 -10.49
CA LEU A 61 -8.84 7.46 -11.15
C LEU A 61 -10.26 7.86 -11.49
N GLN A 62 -10.67 7.61 -12.73
CA GLN A 62 -12.03 7.81 -13.22
C GLN A 62 -12.49 6.54 -13.94
N GLN A 63 -13.63 5.97 -13.55
CA GLN A 63 -14.18 4.84 -14.29
C GLN A 63 -14.80 5.29 -15.61
N GLY A 64 -14.55 4.56 -16.71
CA GLY A 64 -15.09 4.89 -18.02
C GLY A 64 -14.95 3.73 -19.02
N SER A 65 -15.67 3.83 -20.14
CA SER A 65 -15.64 2.82 -21.20
C SER A 65 -14.42 2.92 -22.09
N GLU A 66 -13.92 4.14 -22.33
CA GLU A 66 -12.77 4.42 -23.18
C GLU A 66 -11.55 4.67 -22.28
N ARG A 67 -10.54 3.80 -22.40
CA ARG A 67 -9.31 3.90 -21.60
C ARG A 67 -8.44 5.02 -22.15
N ALA A 68 -8.13 5.98 -21.30
CA ALA A 68 -7.32 7.14 -21.69
C ALA A 68 -6.57 7.71 -20.47
N ILE A 69 -5.51 8.43 -20.74
CA ILE A 69 -4.88 9.32 -19.77
C ILE A 69 -5.08 10.77 -20.20
N ARG A 70 -5.68 11.56 -19.34
CA ARG A 70 -5.82 13.00 -19.49
C ARG A 70 -4.75 13.67 -18.66
N ILE A 71 -4.01 14.55 -19.29
CA ILE A 71 -2.84 15.23 -18.72
C ILE A 71 -3.09 16.72 -18.79
N GLU A 72 -3.09 17.40 -17.67
CA GLU A 72 -3.07 18.85 -17.59
C GLU A 72 -1.75 19.27 -16.95
N ALA A 73 -0.79 19.70 -17.76
CA ALA A 73 0.57 19.97 -17.29
C ALA A 73 1.25 21.09 -18.07
N ASP A 74 2.39 21.54 -17.54
CA ASP A 74 3.29 22.40 -18.29
C ASP A 74 3.76 21.65 -19.56
N ASP A 75 3.73 22.28 -20.73
CA ASP A 75 3.87 21.63 -22.04
C ASP A 75 5.17 20.83 -22.19
N ASN A 76 6.27 21.36 -21.65
CA ASN A 76 7.56 20.67 -21.66
C ASN A 76 7.64 19.42 -20.75
N LEU A 77 6.60 19.16 -19.97
CA LEU A 77 6.52 17.95 -19.13
C LEU A 77 5.76 16.82 -19.82
N ILE A 78 4.97 17.10 -20.86
CA ILE A 78 4.13 16.09 -21.52
C ILE A 78 4.96 14.97 -22.15
N ASP A 79 6.08 15.31 -22.81
CA ASP A 79 6.90 14.35 -23.54
C ASP A 79 7.81 13.49 -22.62
N ILE A 80 7.97 13.88 -21.37
CA ILE A 80 8.77 13.14 -20.41
C ILE A 80 7.96 12.14 -19.59
N LEU A 81 6.62 12.26 -19.60
CA LEU A 81 5.72 11.33 -18.95
C LEU A 81 5.58 10.05 -19.80
N ARG A 82 5.69 8.91 -19.14
CA ARG A 82 5.53 7.59 -19.77
C ARG A 82 4.26 6.93 -19.29
N PHE A 83 3.57 6.32 -20.24
CA PHE A 83 2.37 5.52 -20.04
C PHE A 83 2.52 4.27 -20.89
N GLU A 84 3.16 3.25 -20.34
CA GLU A 84 3.49 2.01 -21.06
C GLU A 84 2.56 0.89 -20.60
N VAL A 85 1.94 0.21 -21.55
CA VAL A 85 1.14 -0.99 -21.28
C VAL A 85 1.92 -2.18 -21.79
N GLU A 86 2.42 -3.00 -20.86
CA GLU A 86 3.10 -4.26 -21.14
C GLU A 86 2.24 -5.43 -20.63
N GLY A 87 1.83 -6.31 -21.55
CA GLY A 87 0.83 -7.32 -21.24
C GLY A 87 -0.48 -6.67 -20.81
N ASP A 88 -0.87 -6.84 -19.55
CA ASP A 88 -2.10 -6.27 -18.95
C ASP A 88 -1.80 -5.21 -17.86
N THR A 89 -0.57 -4.71 -17.82
CA THR A 89 -0.09 -3.78 -16.81
C THR A 89 0.22 -2.41 -17.42
N LEU A 90 -0.47 -1.37 -16.98
CA LEU A 90 -0.13 0.01 -17.24
C LEU A 90 0.87 0.50 -16.21
N THR A 91 2.04 0.96 -16.67
CA THR A 91 3.02 1.67 -15.84
C THR A 91 2.97 3.17 -16.13
N VAL A 92 2.83 3.96 -15.06
CA VAL A 92 2.84 5.43 -15.09
C VAL A 92 4.10 5.92 -14.38
N ASP A 93 5.01 6.50 -15.13
CA ASP A 93 6.26 7.07 -14.63
C ASP A 93 6.78 8.22 -15.50
N SER A 94 8.04 8.62 -15.33
CA SER A 94 8.68 9.64 -16.16
C SER A 94 10.18 9.37 -16.37
N PHE A 95 10.75 9.93 -17.43
CA PHE A 95 12.19 9.90 -17.67
C PHE A 95 12.99 10.81 -16.73
N TYR A 96 12.36 11.86 -16.21
CA TYR A 96 12.99 12.89 -15.38
C TYR A 96 12.29 13.04 -14.05
N ARG A 97 13.04 13.46 -13.03
CA ARG A 97 12.46 13.92 -11.77
C ARG A 97 11.94 15.34 -11.93
N ILE A 98 10.63 15.53 -11.91
CA ILE A 98 9.99 16.85 -11.93
C ILE A 98 10.19 17.52 -10.58
N THR A 99 10.80 18.70 -10.56
CA THR A 99 11.12 19.43 -9.33
C THR A 99 10.18 20.58 -9.04
N SER A 100 9.53 21.10 -10.05
CA SER A 100 8.46 22.09 -9.93
C SER A 100 7.66 22.19 -11.22
N SER A 101 6.38 22.48 -11.10
CA SER A 101 5.47 22.77 -12.22
C SER A 101 4.46 23.83 -11.80
N LYS A 102 3.83 24.49 -12.75
CA LYS A 102 2.65 25.32 -12.49
C LYS A 102 1.42 24.42 -12.34
N LYS A 103 1.35 23.37 -13.16
CA LYS A 103 0.32 22.33 -13.10
C LYS A 103 0.93 20.98 -13.48
N LEU A 104 0.50 19.93 -12.81
CA LEU A 104 0.73 18.53 -13.17
C LEU A 104 -0.40 17.72 -12.58
N GLY A 105 -1.44 17.49 -13.35
CA GLY A 105 -2.60 16.69 -13.02
C GLY A 105 -2.73 15.55 -14.02
N LEU A 106 -2.88 14.34 -13.53
CA LEU A 106 -3.06 13.13 -14.33
C LEU A 106 -4.41 12.51 -13.96
N THR A 107 -5.28 12.30 -14.94
CA THR A 107 -6.53 11.56 -14.75
C THR A 107 -6.52 10.32 -15.62
N LEU A 108 -6.55 9.15 -14.98
CA LEU A 108 -6.59 7.87 -15.66
C LEU A 108 -8.03 7.39 -15.79
N VAL A 109 -8.52 7.31 -17.03
CA VAL A 109 -9.80 6.68 -17.32
C VAL A 109 -9.57 5.19 -17.51
N TYR A 110 -10.19 4.36 -16.65
CA TYR A 110 -10.01 2.91 -16.63
C TYR A 110 -11.34 2.15 -16.79
N GLY A 111 -11.30 0.92 -17.28
CA GLY A 111 -12.47 0.03 -17.34
C GLY A 111 -12.65 -0.78 -16.07
N GLN A 112 -11.73 -1.71 -15.80
CA GLN A 112 -11.67 -2.53 -14.60
C GLN A 112 -10.23 -2.63 -14.12
N LEU A 113 -10.03 -2.65 -12.81
CA LEU A 113 -8.73 -2.84 -12.17
C LEU A 113 -8.81 -4.01 -11.18
N ALA A 114 -7.87 -4.94 -11.31
CA ALA A 114 -7.70 -6.08 -10.40
C ALA A 114 -6.51 -5.87 -9.44
N SER A 115 -5.52 -5.08 -9.85
CA SER A 115 -4.35 -4.79 -9.02
C SER A 115 -3.88 -3.36 -9.23
N ILE A 116 -3.52 -2.71 -8.15
CA ILE A 116 -2.95 -1.36 -8.12
C ILE A 116 -1.72 -1.39 -7.23
N ARG A 117 -0.58 -0.97 -7.77
CA ARG A 117 0.65 -0.75 -7.02
C ARG A 117 1.07 0.71 -7.11
N VAL A 118 1.35 1.31 -5.98
CA VAL A 118 1.84 2.69 -5.88
C VAL A 118 3.17 2.68 -5.12
N ASP A 119 4.25 3.02 -5.81
CA ASP A 119 5.61 3.07 -5.22
C ASP A 119 5.91 4.45 -4.63
N ALA A 120 5.30 5.48 -5.21
CA ALA A 120 5.36 6.86 -4.73
C ALA A 120 4.16 7.66 -5.24
N GLY A 121 3.92 8.86 -4.67
CA GLY A 121 2.86 9.76 -5.11
C GLY A 121 1.52 9.51 -4.44
N ARG A 122 0.48 10.07 -5.03
CA ARG A 122 -0.88 10.04 -4.50
C ARG A 122 -1.84 9.45 -5.52
N LEU A 123 -2.64 8.49 -5.07
CA LEU A 123 -3.74 7.92 -5.84
C LEU A 123 -5.07 8.36 -5.23
N THR A 124 -5.96 8.90 -6.06
CA THR A 124 -7.31 9.33 -5.66
C THR A 124 -8.35 8.82 -6.64
N GLY A 125 -9.59 8.79 -6.24
CA GLY A 125 -10.74 8.48 -7.10
C GLY A 125 -12.01 9.06 -6.52
N ASP A 126 -12.92 9.52 -7.39
CA ASP A 126 -14.22 10.08 -6.95
C ASP A 126 -15.29 9.00 -6.86
N ASP A 127 -15.18 7.98 -7.71
CA ASP A 127 -16.13 6.86 -7.75
C ASP A 127 -15.57 5.64 -7.02
N ALA A 128 -16.49 4.79 -6.51
CA ALA A 128 -16.07 3.53 -5.92
C ALA A 128 -15.46 2.60 -6.98
N LEU A 129 -14.23 2.17 -6.71
CA LEU A 129 -13.53 1.19 -7.53
C LEU A 129 -14.20 -0.18 -7.36
N ALA A 130 -14.91 -0.62 -8.39
CA ALA A 130 -15.65 -1.89 -8.39
C ALA A 130 -14.81 -3.01 -8.99
N ALA A 131 -14.67 -4.14 -8.27
CA ALA A 131 -13.96 -5.34 -8.71
C ALA A 131 -14.50 -6.59 -8.03
N ASP A 132 -14.26 -7.77 -8.60
CA ASP A 132 -14.47 -9.02 -7.86
C ASP A 132 -13.37 -9.22 -6.82
N ARG A 133 -12.13 -8.97 -7.22
CA ARG A 133 -10.95 -8.99 -6.36
C ARG A 133 -10.08 -7.78 -6.65
N LEU A 134 -9.67 -7.08 -5.60
CA LEU A 134 -8.72 -5.97 -5.70
C LEU A 134 -7.51 -6.24 -4.81
N GLU A 135 -6.33 -6.18 -5.42
CA GLU A 135 -5.05 -6.08 -4.72
C GLU A 135 -4.58 -4.63 -4.75
N LEU A 136 -4.39 -4.03 -3.57
CA LEU A 136 -3.85 -2.66 -3.42
C LEU A 136 -2.53 -2.72 -2.64
N LYS A 137 -1.43 -2.43 -3.32
CA LYS A 137 -0.11 -2.37 -2.71
C LYS A 137 0.44 -0.95 -2.71
N LEU A 138 0.73 -0.43 -1.51
CA LEU A 138 1.35 0.88 -1.29
C LEU A 138 2.73 0.67 -0.68
N GLN A 139 3.75 1.29 -1.27
CA GLN A 139 5.12 1.21 -0.75
C GLN A 139 5.86 2.54 -0.91
N GLY A 140 7.06 2.66 -0.31
CA GLY A 140 7.87 3.88 -0.41
C GLY A 140 7.26 5.06 0.36
N ALA A 141 6.76 6.06 -0.37
CA ALA A 141 6.07 7.22 0.19
C ALA A 141 4.67 7.41 -0.43
N ALA A 142 4.03 6.29 -0.80
CA ALA A 142 2.74 6.29 -1.47
C ALA A 142 1.60 6.72 -0.54
N ARG A 143 0.60 7.37 -1.14
CA ARG A 143 -0.65 7.75 -0.48
C ARG A 143 -1.83 7.33 -1.33
N ALA A 144 -2.90 6.85 -0.69
CA ALA A 144 -4.14 6.51 -1.38
C ALA A 144 -5.36 7.08 -0.64
N GLN A 145 -6.33 7.54 -1.43
CA GLN A 145 -7.65 7.92 -0.94
C GLN A 145 -8.68 7.38 -1.92
N LEU A 146 -9.36 6.30 -1.53
CA LEU A 146 -10.22 5.52 -2.42
C LEU A 146 -11.45 4.99 -1.71
N ASP A 147 -12.55 4.94 -2.45
CA ASP A 147 -13.71 4.12 -2.14
C ASP A 147 -13.59 2.81 -2.93
N ILE A 148 -13.75 1.65 -2.27
CA ILE A 148 -13.54 0.32 -2.85
C ILE A 148 -14.78 -0.53 -2.59
N LYS A 149 -15.28 -1.18 -3.66
CA LYS A 149 -16.36 -2.14 -3.59
C LYS A 149 -15.95 -3.42 -4.29
N ALA A 150 -15.56 -4.45 -3.52
CA ALA A 150 -15.09 -5.70 -4.08
C ALA A 150 -15.42 -6.89 -3.19
N ALA A 151 -15.63 -8.08 -3.74
CA ALA A 151 -15.84 -9.26 -2.92
C ALA A 151 -14.61 -9.57 -2.05
N TYR A 152 -13.40 -9.40 -2.60
CA TYR A 152 -12.15 -9.63 -1.88
C TYR A 152 -11.21 -8.43 -2.05
N VAL A 153 -10.73 -7.88 -0.92
CA VAL A 153 -9.71 -6.83 -0.90
C VAL A 153 -8.47 -7.33 -0.19
N ASP A 154 -7.32 -7.26 -0.85
CA ASP A 154 -5.99 -7.50 -0.28
C ASP A 154 -5.22 -6.18 -0.25
N LEU A 155 -5.03 -5.62 0.95
CA LEU A 155 -4.30 -4.39 1.18
C LEU A 155 -2.92 -4.69 1.75
N GLN A 156 -1.89 -4.25 1.07
CA GLN A 156 -0.50 -4.35 1.51
C GLN A 156 0.11 -2.96 1.59
N MET A 157 0.60 -2.58 2.77
CA MET A 157 1.24 -1.29 2.99
C MET A 157 2.60 -1.49 3.65
N GLU A 158 3.61 -0.87 3.06
CA GLU A 158 5.00 -1.00 3.51
C GLU A 158 5.68 0.37 3.61
N GLN A 159 6.67 0.49 4.48
CA GLN A 159 7.52 1.68 4.64
C GLN A 159 6.75 2.91 5.17
N ASN A 160 6.79 4.06 4.48
CA ASN A 160 6.21 5.33 4.95
C ASN A 160 4.97 5.70 4.11
N THR A 161 3.94 4.88 4.22
CA THR A 161 2.73 5.02 3.42
C THR A 161 1.53 5.49 4.24
N SER A 162 0.57 6.11 3.58
CA SER A 162 -0.70 6.45 4.21
C SER A 162 -1.89 6.14 3.32
N ALA A 163 -3.01 5.77 3.93
CA ALA A 163 -4.25 5.49 3.20
C ALA A 163 -5.48 5.96 3.98
N ASP A 164 -6.46 6.48 3.25
CA ASP A 164 -7.81 6.77 3.72
C ASP A 164 -8.77 6.02 2.80
N LEU A 165 -9.34 4.93 3.30
CA LEU A 165 -10.09 3.99 2.48
C LEU A 165 -11.50 3.78 3.04
N ARG A 166 -12.48 3.75 2.14
CA ARG A 166 -13.79 3.21 2.42
C ARG A 166 -13.94 1.88 1.69
N VAL A 167 -14.18 0.79 2.42
CA VAL A 167 -14.16 -0.56 1.88
C VAL A 167 -15.51 -1.25 2.14
N GLU A 168 -16.20 -1.61 1.07
CA GLU A 168 -17.35 -2.52 1.11
C GLU A 168 -16.90 -3.86 0.51
N SER A 169 -16.79 -4.92 1.33
CA SER A 169 -16.28 -6.21 0.86
C SER A 169 -16.79 -7.40 1.68
N ASP A 170 -16.83 -8.58 1.06
CA ASP A 170 -17.09 -9.84 1.77
C ASP A 170 -15.88 -10.30 2.59
N SER A 171 -14.67 -9.89 2.19
CA SER A 171 -13.44 -10.18 2.93
C SER A 171 -12.39 -9.09 2.70
N LEU A 172 -11.85 -8.56 3.80
CA LEU A 172 -10.73 -7.63 3.81
C LEU A 172 -9.53 -8.30 4.48
N ARG A 173 -8.46 -8.50 3.72
CA ARG A 173 -7.13 -8.81 4.26
C ARG A 173 -6.28 -7.55 4.23
N ALA A 174 -5.67 -7.18 5.35
CA ALA A 174 -4.78 -6.03 5.44
C ALA A 174 -3.46 -6.42 6.11
N ASN A 175 -2.35 -6.14 5.45
CA ASN A 175 -1.00 -6.32 5.97
C ASN A 175 -0.29 -4.96 5.99
N LEU A 176 -0.03 -4.42 7.18
CA LEU A 176 0.54 -3.09 7.38
C LEU A 176 1.90 -3.22 8.09
N GLN A 177 2.96 -2.80 7.41
CA GLN A 177 4.32 -2.88 7.93
C GLN A 177 5.06 -1.55 7.76
N GLY A 178 5.90 -1.19 8.73
CA GLY A 178 6.68 0.05 8.69
C GLY A 178 6.00 1.20 9.41
N TYR A 179 6.19 2.41 8.89
CA TYR A 179 5.55 3.64 9.38
C TYR A 179 4.27 3.91 8.57
N THR A 180 3.28 3.05 8.69
CA THR A 180 2.01 3.24 7.99
C THR A 180 1.03 4.02 8.85
N ASP A 181 0.34 4.99 8.24
CA ASP A 181 -0.76 5.73 8.86
C ASP A 181 -2.03 5.51 8.03
N THR A 182 -2.93 4.72 8.56
CA THR A 182 -4.06 4.19 7.79
C THR A 182 -5.37 4.45 8.51
N ARG A 183 -6.36 4.92 7.75
CA ARG A 183 -7.75 4.97 8.18
C ARG A 183 -8.59 4.13 7.24
N ILE A 184 -9.42 3.24 7.80
CA ILE A 184 -10.34 2.41 7.03
C ILE A 184 -11.72 2.52 7.66
N TYR A 185 -12.70 2.89 6.84
CA TYR A 185 -14.11 2.65 7.15
C TYR A 185 -14.56 1.43 6.36
N THR A 186 -15.03 0.38 7.04
CA THR A 186 -15.42 -0.86 6.37
C THR A 186 -16.85 -1.25 6.69
N SER A 187 -17.51 -1.87 5.71
CA SER A 187 -18.78 -2.53 5.90
C SER A 187 -18.82 -3.83 5.11
N GLY A 188 -19.18 -4.92 5.76
CA GLY A 188 -19.31 -6.20 5.05
C GLY A 188 -18.85 -7.40 5.86
N GLY A 189 -17.94 -8.17 5.29
CA GLY A 189 -17.58 -9.50 5.78
C GLY A 189 -16.42 -9.53 6.75
N GLY A 190 -15.68 -10.64 6.73
CA GLY A 190 -14.58 -10.89 7.66
C GLY A 190 -13.36 -10.02 7.42
N ILE A 191 -12.63 -9.71 8.51
CA ILE A 191 -11.38 -8.95 8.47
C ILE A 191 -10.24 -9.82 9.00
N ASP A 192 -9.15 -9.91 8.20
CA ASP A 192 -7.89 -10.54 8.58
C ASP A 192 -6.78 -9.47 8.56
N LEU A 193 -6.31 -9.06 9.75
CA LEU A 193 -5.39 -7.95 9.93
C LEU A 193 -4.07 -8.42 10.51
N THR A 194 -2.98 -8.07 9.83
CA THR A 194 -1.62 -8.22 10.34
C THR A 194 -0.94 -6.86 10.37
N MET A 195 -0.35 -6.51 11.52
CA MET A 195 0.36 -5.23 11.69
C MET A 195 1.70 -5.47 12.39
N SER A 196 2.73 -4.79 11.91
CA SER A 196 4.07 -4.87 12.52
C SER A 196 4.82 -3.54 12.51
N GLU A 197 5.94 -3.51 13.22
CA GLU A 197 6.82 -2.34 13.37
C GLU A 197 6.10 -1.15 14.03
N GLN A 198 5.87 -0.06 13.32
CA GLN A 198 5.20 1.14 13.84
C GLN A 198 3.90 1.46 13.07
N ALA A 199 3.29 0.42 12.50
CA ALA A 199 2.05 0.55 11.79
C ALA A 199 0.92 1.07 12.70
N SER A 200 0.14 2.01 12.19
CA SER A 200 -1.02 2.60 12.86
C SER A 200 -2.26 2.47 11.98
N LEU A 201 -3.34 1.97 12.57
CA LEU A 201 -4.64 1.83 11.89
C LEU A 201 -5.77 2.36 12.78
N ASP A 202 -6.57 3.26 12.23
CA ASP A 202 -7.90 3.62 12.73
C ASP A 202 -8.95 2.89 11.88
N LEU A 203 -9.68 1.96 12.49
CA LEU A 203 -10.63 1.08 11.79
C LEU A 203 -12.02 1.27 12.36
N GLU A 204 -12.95 1.65 11.51
CA GLU A 204 -14.33 1.93 11.86
C GLU A 204 -15.32 1.18 10.98
N GLY A 205 -16.57 1.04 11.41
CA GLY A 205 -17.65 0.45 10.63
C GLY A 205 -18.21 -0.83 11.24
N THR A 206 -18.43 -1.86 10.44
CA THR A 206 -19.06 -3.12 10.88
C THR A 206 -18.43 -4.35 10.23
N CYS A 207 -18.28 -5.44 10.99
CA CYS A 207 -17.91 -6.76 10.46
C CYS A 207 -18.46 -7.87 11.36
N PRO A 208 -18.78 -9.06 10.83
CA PRO A 208 -19.14 -10.21 11.66
C PRO A 208 -17.96 -10.77 12.45
N ASN A 209 -16.80 -10.87 11.83
CA ASN A 209 -15.62 -11.50 12.42
C ASN A 209 -14.37 -10.70 12.11
N MET A 210 -13.46 -10.60 13.08
CA MET A 210 -12.15 -10.00 12.93
C MET A 210 -11.07 -10.87 13.55
N THR A 211 -9.99 -11.12 12.81
CA THR A 211 -8.74 -11.63 13.35
C THR A 211 -7.67 -10.56 13.25
N ALA A 212 -7.00 -10.26 14.35
CA ALA A 212 -5.96 -9.24 14.42
C ALA A 212 -4.68 -9.79 15.02
N SER A 213 -3.58 -9.74 14.28
CA SER A 213 -2.23 -10.12 14.71
C SER A 213 -1.32 -8.91 14.69
N LEU A 214 -0.91 -8.44 15.85
CA LEU A 214 -0.09 -7.24 16.03
C LEU A 214 1.24 -7.57 16.69
N THR A 215 2.32 -7.06 16.15
CA THR A 215 3.66 -7.18 16.72
C THR A 215 4.38 -5.85 16.85
N ASP A 216 5.47 -5.84 17.59
CA ASP A 216 6.36 -4.69 17.81
C ASP A 216 5.64 -3.49 18.46
N ASN A 217 5.62 -2.33 17.85
CA ASN A 217 4.96 -1.13 18.34
C ASN A 217 3.67 -0.78 17.55
N ALA A 218 3.06 -1.78 16.92
CA ALA A 218 1.85 -1.59 16.13
C ALA A 218 0.69 -1.09 17.01
N ARG A 219 -0.11 -0.18 16.45
CA ARG A 219 -1.25 0.45 17.15
C ARG A 219 -2.53 0.29 16.34
N LEU A 220 -3.49 -0.38 16.93
CA LEU A 220 -4.82 -0.55 16.35
C LEU A 220 -5.87 0.19 17.18
N LYS A 221 -6.58 1.10 16.57
CA LYS A 221 -7.76 1.73 17.12
C LYS A 221 -8.98 1.24 16.32
N ALA A 222 -9.70 0.30 16.88
CA ALA A 222 -10.92 -0.28 16.30
C ALA A 222 -12.08 -0.31 17.31
N SER A 223 -12.09 0.65 18.24
CA SER A 223 -13.24 0.85 19.13
C SER A 223 -14.48 1.38 18.40
N GLY A 224 -14.32 1.92 17.18
CA GLY A 224 -15.41 2.35 16.30
C GLY A 224 -15.85 1.26 15.31
N LEU A 225 -15.21 0.10 15.29
CA LEU A 225 -15.61 -1.05 14.49
C LEU A 225 -16.57 -1.92 15.31
N GLN A 226 -17.81 -2.04 14.90
CA GLN A 226 -18.76 -2.96 15.50
C GLN A 226 -18.51 -4.39 14.97
N ALA A 227 -17.60 -5.12 15.63
CA ALA A 227 -17.33 -6.50 15.32
C ALA A 227 -18.21 -7.43 16.15
N GLY A 228 -18.71 -8.51 15.55
CA GLY A 228 -19.38 -9.58 16.28
C GLY A 228 -18.38 -10.35 17.14
N SER A 229 -17.56 -11.18 16.53
CA SER A 229 -16.52 -11.97 17.19
C SER A 229 -15.11 -11.46 16.83
N VAL A 230 -14.20 -11.41 17.82
CA VAL A 230 -12.83 -10.95 17.63
C VAL A 230 -11.82 -11.98 18.13
N THR A 231 -10.77 -12.25 17.35
CA THR A 231 -9.60 -12.96 17.82
C THR A 231 -8.37 -12.04 17.72
N ALA A 232 -7.70 -11.80 18.84
CA ALA A 232 -6.58 -10.87 18.91
C ALA A 232 -5.32 -11.55 19.45
N PHE A 233 -4.23 -11.44 18.69
CA PHE A 233 -2.89 -11.87 19.03
C PHE A 233 -1.98 -10.64 19.09
N LEU A 234 -1.53 -10.26 20.27
CA LEU A 234 -0.66 -9.10 20.46
C LEU A 234 0.68 -9.53 21.03
N ASN A 235 1.77 -9.05 20.45
CA ASN A 235 3.11 -9.39 20.88
C ASN A 235 4.00 -8.14 21.03
N THR A 236 5.07 -8.27 21.82
CA THR A 236 6.10 -7.24 22.08
C THR A 236 5.49 -6.04 22.81
N SER A 237 5.24 -4.93 22.14
CA SER A 237 4.66 -3.70 22.72
C SER A 237 3.41 -3.24 21.96
N ALA A 238 2.77 -4.14 21.25
CA ALA A 238 1.58 -3.84 20.47
C ALA A 238 0.43 -3.35 21.35
N ASN A 239 -0.33 -2.39 20.84
CA ASN A 239 -1.46 -1.81 21.55
C ASN A 239 -2.72 -1.85 20.68
N ALA A 240 -3.82 -2.40 21.21
CA ALA A 240 -5.08 -2.45 20.51
C ALA A 240 -6.24 -1.95 21.38
N ARG A 241 -7.19 -1.27 20.73
CA ARG A 241 -8.49 -0.88 21.29
C ARG A 241 -9.55 -1.49 20.40
N LEU A 242 -10.25 -2.51 20.89
CA LEU A 242 -11.20 -3.30 20.11
C LEU A 242 -12.59 -3.25 20.74
N TYR A 243 -13.60 -3.19 19.88
CA TYR A 243 -14.98 -3.44 20.29
C TYR A 243 -15.39 -4.84 19.79
N ALA A 244 -16.02 -5.62 20.65
CA ALA A 244 -16.66 -6.87 20.28
C ALA A 244 -18.07 -6.92 20.89
N ALA A 245 -19.02 -7.39 20.09
CA ALA A 245 -20.42 -7.49 20.53
C ALA A 245 -20.68 -8.82 21.26
N ASP A 246 -20.19 -9.94 20.71
CA ASP A 246 -20.51 -11.29 21.15
C ASP A 246 -19.37 -11.91 21.96
N ASP A 247 -18.20 -12.08 21.36
CA ASP A 247 -17.06 -12.71 22.02
C ASP A 247 -15.71 -12.12 21.57
N ILE A 248 -14.72 -12.25 22.47
CA ILE A 248 -13.32 -11.92 22.15
C ILE A 248 -12.39 -12.97 22.72
N SER A 249 -11.54 -13.54 21.86
CA SER A 249 -10.43 -14.42 22.23
C SER A 249 -9.11 -13.64 22.17
N TYR A 250 -8.31 -13.69 23.24
CA TYR A 250 -7.09 -12.90 23.35
C TYR A 250 -5.88 -13.71 23.79
N GLU A 251 -4.77 -13.52 23.09
CA GLU A 251 -3.43 -13.93 23.51
C GLU A 251 -2.49 -12.72 23.49
N GLY A 252 -1.84 -12.45 24.62
CA GLY A 252 -0.89 -11.34 24.79
C GLY A 252 0.48 -11.85 25.25
N ARG A 253 1.55 -11.26 24.68
CA ARG A 253 2.96 -11.51 25.06
C ARG A 253 3.75 -10.20 25.15
N GLY A 254 4.83 -10.23 25.95
CA GLY A 254 5.70 -9.06 26.15
C GLY A 254 5.02 -7.99 27.01
N THR A 255 4.92 -6.77 26.53
CA THR A 255 4.24 -5.64 27.19
C THR A 255 3.00 -5.20 26.42
N ALA A 256 2.43 -6.11 25.63
CA ALA A 256 1.26 -5.83 24.81
C ALA A 256 0.05 -5.45 25.67
N ARG A 257 -0.78 -4.54 25.17
CA ARG A 257 -1.98 -4.07 25.85
C ARG A 257 -3.20 -4.14 24.95
N LEU A 258 -4.25 -4.75 25.47
CA LEU A 258 -5.55 -4.78 24.83
C LEU A 258 -6.59 -4.03 25.69
N PHE A 259 -7.32 -3.11 25.07
CA PHE A 259 -8.49 -2.47 25.66
C PHE A 259 -9.74 -2.94 24.95
N VAL A 260 -10.64 -3.56 25.69
CA VAL A 260 -11.89 -4.12 25.14
C VAL A 260 -13.05 -3.18 25.44
N TYR A 261 -13.84 -2.93 24.41
CA TYR A 261 -15.09 -2.18 24.48
C TYR A 261 -16.26 -3.11 24.11
N GLY A 262 -17.45 -2.75 24.58
CA GLY A 262 -18.63 -3.62 24.50
C GLY A 262 -18.81 -4.45 25.77
N GLN A 263 -19.55 -5.52 25.67
CA GLN A 263 -19.78 -6.49 26.77
C GLN A 263 -19.66 -7.92 26.23
N PRO A 264 -18.54 -8.26 25.58
CA PRO A 264 -18.35 -9.60 25.00
C PRO A 264 -18.06 -10.65 26.07
N ASP A 265 -18.28 -11.92 25.72
CA ASP A 265 -17.68 -13.03 26.43
C ASP A 265 -16.18 -13.06 26.18
N ILE A 266 -15.38 -12.92 27.25
CA ILE A 266 -13.92 -12.83 27.13
C ILE A 266 -13.28 -14.21 27.37
N ARG A 267 -12.52 -14.69 26.39
CA ARG A 267 -11.71 -15.89 26.47
C ARG A 267 -10.22 -15.52 26.42
N ILE A 268 -9.51 -15.73 27.51
CA ILE A 268 -8.05 -15.57 27.55
C ILE A 268 -7.41 -16.87 27.05
N LEU A 269 -6.73 -16.80 25.91
CA LEU A 269 -5.96 -17.92 25.35
C LEU A 269 -4.61 -18.04 26.04
N GLY A 270 -4.00 -16.90 26.40
CA GLY A 270 -2.76 -16.83 27.16
C GLY A 270 -2.36 -15.38 27.45
N LEU A 271 -1.78 -15.17 28.62
CA LEU A 271 -1.12 -13.91 29.00
C LEU A 271 0.28 -14.28 29.49
N PHE A 272 1.27 -13.77 28.79
CA PHE A 272 2.67 -14.07 29.05
C PHE A 272 3.44 -12.77 29.33
N ASP A 273 4.47 -12.87 30.17
CA ASP A 273 5.32 -11.75 30.59
C ASP A 273 4.51 -10.65 31.31
N SER A 274 4.46 -9.45 30.74
CA SER A 274 3.75 -8.29 31.30
C SER A 274 2.58 -7.84 30.41
N ALA A 275 2.00 -8.76 29.64
CA ALA A 275 0.84 -8.44 28.81
C ALA A 275 -0.40 -8.13 29.65
N GLU A 276 -1.19 -7.13 29.22
CA GLU A 276 -2.34 -6.60 29.95
C GLU A 276 -3.62 -6.67 29.08
N LEU A 277 -4.76 -6.80 29.76
CA LEU A 277 -6.12 -6.71 29.23
C LEU A 277 -6.90 -5.66 30.03
#